data_cd1b01ed1636e6ca12cc3423108b969d
#
_entry.id   cd1b01ed1636e6ca12cc3423108b969d
#
_cell.length_a   1.000
_cell.length_b   1.000
_cell.length_c   1.000
_cell.angle_alpha   90.00
_cell.angle_beta   90.00
_cell.angle_gamma   90.00
#
_symmetry.space_group_name_H-M   'P 1'
#
loop_
_entity.id
_entity.type
_entity.pdbx_description
1 polymer ?
#
loop_
_entity_poly.entity_id
_entity_poly.type
_entity_poly.pdbx_seq_one_letter_code
_entity_poly.pdbx_strand_id
1 'polypeptide(L)' 'MSSSEDEDQKMMKIYNNILLSRDSSDKKKDVSALANYGKKAIPFLQELRSIEINEDVKNYMFDAITKIEKEGILKESLK' A
#
# COMPACT_ATOMS: atom_id res chain seq x y z
N MET A 1 1.58 -24.66 3.29
CA MET A 1 1.72 -23.34 2.67
C MET A 1 2.14 -22.32 3.69
N SER A 2 3.02 -21.45 3.32
CA SER A 2 3.45 -20.41 4.22
C SER A 2 2.46 -19.24 4.19
N SER A 3 2.28 -18.58 5.34
CA SER A 3 1.42 -17.41 5.43
C SER A 3 1.96 -16.26 4.57
N SER A 4 3.27 -16.24 4.29
CA SER A 4 3.88 -15.22 3.42
C SER A 4 3.33 -15.28 2.01
N GLU A 5 3.16 -16.47 1.46
CA GLU A 5 2.61 -16.62 0.11
C GLU A 5 1.17 -16.14 0.04
N ASP A 6 0.38 -16.44 1.07
CA ASP A 6 -0.99 -15.98 1.12
C ASP A 6 -1.08 -14.45 1.17
N GLU A 7 -0.21 -13.83 1.96
CA GLU A 7 -0.16 -12.38 2.07
C GLU A 7 0.27 -11.76 0.74
N ASP A 8 1.28 -12.32 0.08
CA ASP A 8 1.76 -11.83 -1.20
C ASP A 8 0.66 -11.90 -2.26
N GLN A 9 -0.08 -13.00 -2.28
CA GLN A 9 -1.19 -13.16 -3.22
C GLN A 9 -2.30 -12.15 -2.96
N LYS A 10 -2.62 -11.92 -1.70
CA LYS A 10 -3.65 -10.94 -1.33
C LYS A 10 -3.21 -9.52 -1.71
N MET A 11 -1.96 -9.18 -1.45
CA MET A 11 -1.43 -7.87 -1.82
C MET A 11 -1.43 -7.69 -3.33
N MET A 12 -1.05 -8.71 -4.08
CA MET A 12 -1.05 -8.66 -5.53
C MET A 12 -2.45 -8.46 -6.08
N LYS A 13 -3.43 -9.10 -5.47
CA LYS A 13 -4.83 -8.95 -5.86
C LYS A 13 -5.30 -7.51 -5.66
N ILE A 14 -4.97 -6.93 -4.50
CA ILE A 14 -5.31 -5.54 -4.20
C ILE A 14 -4.60 -4.60 -5.18
N TYR A 15 -3.32 -4.84 -5.42
CA TYR A 15 -2.53 -4.08 -6.37
C TYR A 15 -3.19 -4.07 -7.75
N ASN A 16 -3.60 -5.24 -8.25
CA ASN A 16 -4.29 -5.35 -9.53
C ASN A 16 -5.62 -4.60 -9.53
N ASN A 17 -6.36 -4.67 -8.42
CA ASN A 17 -7.62 -3.94 -8.30
C ASN A 17 -7.40 -2.43 -8.43
N ILE A 18 -6.34 -1.91 -7.82
CA ILE A 18 -6.01 -0.49 -7.93
C ILE A 18 -5.68 -0.13 -9.38
N LEU A 19 -4.92 -0.96 -10.05
CA LEU A 19 -4.55 -0.73 -11.46
C LEU A 19 -5.77 -0.68 -12.37
N LEU A 20 -6.78 -1.49 -12.08
CA LEU A 20 -7.98 -1.60 -12.89
C LEU A 20 -9.06 -0.59 -12.50
N SER A 21 -8.97 -0.02 -11.31
CA SER A 21 -9.97 0.92 -10.83
C SER A 21 -9.81 2.29 -11.47
N ARG A 22 -10.94 2.93 -11.78
CA ARG A 22 -10.95 4.28 -12.32
C ARG A 22 -11.45 5.31 -11.31
N ASP A 23 -12.07 4.83 -10.23
CA ASP A 23 -12.63 5.68 -9.20
C ASP A 23 -11.57 5.94 -8.13
N SER A 24 -11.29 7.23 -7.87
CA SER A 24 -10.28 7.60 -6.88
C SER A 24 -10.67 7.17 -5.47
N SER A 25 -11.95 7.17 -5.13
CA SER A 25 -12.42 6.69 -3.82
C SER A 25 -12.12 5.22 -3.63
N ASP A 26 -12.38 4.40 -4.66
CA ASP A 26 -12.11 2.97 -4.62
C ASP A 26 -10.61 2.72 -4.53
N LYS A 27 -9.81 3.48 -5.26
CA LYS A 27 -8.36 3.37 -5.20
C LYS A 27 -7.85 3.64 -3.79
N LYS A 28 -8.37 4.68 -3.15
CA LYS A 28 -7.96 5.03 -1.77
C LYS A 28 -8.31 3.93 -0.79
N LYS A 29 -9.48 3.35 -0.92
CA LYS A 29 -9.88 2.22 -0.07
C LYS A 29 -8.93 1.05 -0.22
N ASP A 30 -8.58 0.72 -1.47
CA ASP A 30 -7.67 -0.38 -1.75
C ASP A 30 -6.25 -0.06 -1.29
N VAL A 31 -5.81 1.20 -1.42
CA VAL A 31 -4.52 1.62 -0.89
C VAL A 31 -4.46 1.41 0.63
N SER A 32 -5.53 1.77 1.33
CA SER A 32 -5.62 1.55 2.78
C SER A 32 -5.55 0.07 3.12
N ALA A 33 -6.27 -0.76 2.37
CA ALA A 33 -6.25 -2.21 2.57
C ALA A 33 -4.84 -2.77 2.34
N LEU A 34 -4.16 -2.30 1.30
CA LEU A 34 -2.81 -2.72 0.98
C LEU A 34 -1.84 -2.29 2.09
N ALA A 35 -1.98 -1.06 2.57
CA ALA A 35 -1.13 -0.50 3.62
C ALA A 35 -1.24 -1.28 4.94
N ASN A 36 -2.35 -1.96 5.19
CA ASN A 36 -2.53 -2.76 6.39
C ASN A 36 -1.52 -3.90 6.49
N TYR A 37 -0.90 -4.29 5.39
CA TYR A 37 0.13 -5.33 5.39
C TYR A 37 1.50 -4.81 5.86
N GLY A 38 1.61 -3.50 6.09
CA GLY A 38 2.81 -2.90 6.63
C GLY A 38 3.94 -2.79 5.62
N LYS A 39 5.18 -2.98 6.09
CA LYS A 39 6.38 -2.79 5.26
C LYS A 39 6.37 -3.62 3.98
N LYS A 40 5.75 -4.78 3.99
CA LYS A 40 5.67 -5.64 2.80
C LYS A 40 4.94 -4.95 1.64
N ALA A 41 4.03 -4.03 1.96
CA ALA A 41 3.24 -3.33 0.95
C ALA A 41 3.98 -2.14 0.34
N ILE A 42 5.06 -1.67 0.95
CA ILE A 42 5.76 -0.47 0.48
C ILE A 42 6.18 -0.57 -0.99
N PRO A 43 6.82 -1.67 -1.44
CA PRO A 43 7.19 -1.76 -2.86
C PRO A 43 6.00 -1.64 -3.80
N PHE A 44 4.86 -2.22 -3.43
CA PHE A 44 3.64 -2.12 -4.23
C PHE A 44 3.13 -0.69 -4.29
N LEU A 45 3.13 -0.02 -3.13
CA LEU A 45 2.65 1.36 -3.03
C LEU A 45 3.55 2.32 -3.80
N GLN A 46 4.86 2.11 -3.74
CA GLN A 46 5.81 2.94 -4.48
C GLN A 46 5.63 2.80 -5.98
N GLU A 47 5.42 1.57 -6.45
CA GLU A 47 5.18 1.33 -7.86
C GLU A 47 3.88 1.95 -8.32
N LEU A 48 2.81 1.77 -7.54
CA LEU A 48 1.51 2.36 -7.86
C LEU A 48 1.60 3.88 -7.91
N ARG A 49 2.32 4.48 -6.95
CA ARG A 49 2.49 5.92 -6.91
C ARG A 49 3.20 6.43 -8.16
N SER A 50 4.17 5.68 -8.67
CA SER A 50 4.96 6.09 -9.83
C SER A 50 4.13 6.15 -11.11
N ILE A 51 3.06 5.37 -11.19
CA ILE A 51 2.22 5.30 -12.40
C ILE A 51 0.88 6.02 -12.23
N GLU A 52 0.55 6.45 -11.02
CA GLU A 52 -0.74 7.11 -10.76
C GLU A 52 -0.75 8.52 -11.35
N ILE A 53 -1.86 8.86 -12.02
CA ILE A 53 -2.03 10.16 -12.66
C ILE A 53 -2.70 11.16 -11.71
N ASN A 54 -3.61 10.67 -10.88
CA ASN A 54 -4.38 11.51 -9.96
C ASN A 54 -3.52 11.93 -8.77
N GLU A 55 -3.32 13.25 -8.61
CA GLU A 55 -2.48 13.81 -7.55
C GLU A 55 -2.99 13.46 -6.15
N ASP A 56 -4.30 13.48 -5.96
CA ASP A 56 -4.89 13.16 -4.65
C ASP A 56 -4.57 11.71 -4.26
N VAL A 57 -4.69 10.81 -5.23
CA VAL A 57 -4.40 9.39 -4.99
C VAL A 57 -2.89 9.19 -4.77
N LYS A 58 -2.06 9.89 -5.54
CA LYS A 58 -0.60 9.85 -5.35
C LYS A 58 -0.23 10.26 -3.93
N ASN A 59 -0.79 11.37 -3.47
CA ASN A 59 -0.52 11.89 -2.13
C ASN A 59 -1.01 10.91 -1.07
N TYR A 60 -2.14 10.30 -1.30
CA TYR A 60 -2.68 9.29 -0.38
C TYR A 60 -1.74 8.09 -0.27
N MET A 61 -1.20 7.64 -1.40
CA MET A 61 -0.23 6.54 -1.42
C MET A 61 1.05 6.92 -0.69
N PHE A 62 1.54 8.14 -0.92
CA PHE A 62 2.74 8.65 -0.26
C PHE A 62 2.53 8.71 1.25
N ASP A 63 1.38 9.22 1.69
CA ASP A 63 1.05 9.29 3.10
C ASP A 63 0.99 7.91 3.73
N ALA A 64 0.44 6.93 3.02
CA ALA A 64 0.39 5.56 3.50
C ALA A 64 1.79 4.98 3.69
N ILE A 65 2.68 5.20 2.73
CA ILE A 65 4.08 4.75 2.82
C ILE A 65 4.76 5.41 4.02
N THR A 66 4.62 6.72 4.14
CA THR A 66 5.23 7.49 5.23
C THR A 66 4.77 6.99 6.59
N LYS A 67 3.47 6.73 6.71
CA LYS A 67 2.90 6.23 7.96
C LYS A 67 3.47 4.87 8.34
N ILE A 68 3.58 3.98 7.36
CA ILE A 68 4.15 2.65 7.59
C ILE A 68 5.61 2.77 8.07
N GLU A 69 6.38 3.63 7.42
CA GLU A 69 7.78 3.83 7.76
C GLU A 69 7.93 4.40 9.16
N LYS A 70 7.11 5.39 9.53
CA LYS A 70 7.12 5.98 10.86
C LYS A 70 6.78 4.96 11.93
N GLU A 71 5.76 4.15 11.70
CA GLU A 71 5.34 3.13 12.65
C GLU A 71 6.45 2.10 12.86
N GLY A 72 7.15 1.74 11.80
CA GLY A 72 8.29 0.83 11.89
C GLY A 72 9.41 1.39 12.74
N ILE A 73 9.74 2.68 12.53
CA ILE A 73 10.78 3.35 13.30
C ILE A 73 10.39 3.43 14.77
N LEU A 74 9.15 3.81 15.06
CA LEU A 74 8.67 3.91 16.44
C LEU A 74 8.72 2.57 17.15
N LYS A 75 8.35 1.50 16.49
CA LYS A 75 8.40 0.16 17.06
C LYS A 75 9.83 -0.25 17.38
N GLU A 76 10.76 0.08 16.50
CA GLU A 76 12.17 -0.21 16.72
C GLU A 76 12.73 0.60 17.88
N SER A 77 12.30 1.85 18.01
CA SER A 77 12.74 2.73 19.10
C SER A 77 12.28 2.24 20.46
N LEU A 78 11.14 1.58 20.52
CA LEU A 78 10.56 1.12 21.77
C LEU A 78 11.19 -0.18 22.30
N LYS A 79 12.00 -0.83 21.51
CA LYS A 79 12.75 -1.99 21.96
C LYS A 79 13.94 -1.52 22.79
#